data_a296dcdc144e27cea0daa3643a750669
#
_entry.id   a296dcdc144e27cea0daa3643a750669
#
_cell.length_a   1.000
_cell.length_b   1.000
_cell.length_c   1.000
_cell.angle_alpha   90.00
_cell.angle_beta   90.00
_cell.angle_gamma   90.00
#
_symmetry.space_group_name_H-M   'P 1'
#
loop_
_entity.id
_entity.type
_entity.pdbx_description
1 polymer ?
#
loop_
_entity_poly.entity_id
_entity_poly.type
_entity_poly.pdbx_seq_one_letter_code
_entity_poly.pdbx_strand_id
1 'polypeptide(L)' 'MRIHVVRPGESVFSIARLYDVPLERIISDNELPADGRLVPGQALV' A
#
# COMPACT_ATOMS: atom_id res chain seq x y z
N MET A 1 7.32 13.30 2.16
CA MET A 1 7.29 11.88 1.81
C MET A 1 6.90 11.06 3.03
N ARG A 2 5.96 10.14 2.87
CA ARG A 2 5.52 9.26 3.94
C ARG A 2 5.92 7.84 3.62
N ILE A 3 6.28 7.09 4.65
CA ILE A 3 6.56 5.67 4.53
C ILE A 3 5.63 4.94 5.49
N HIS A 4 4.88 3.99 4.96
CA HIS A 4 3.98 3.16 5.74
C HIS A 4 4.52 1.74 5.77
N VAL A 5 4.72 1.18 6.96
CA VAL A 5 5.14 -0.20 7.11
C VAL A 5 3.90 -1.07 7.24
N VAL A 6 3.75 -2.02 6.33
CA VAL A 6 2.57 -2.89 6.27
C VAL A 6 2.51 -3.78 7.51
N ARG A 7 1.34 -3.82 8.14
CA ARG A 7 1.06 -4.67 9.31
C ARG A 7 0.28 -5.90 8.88
N PRO A 8 0.35 -6.99 9.66
CA PRO A 8 -0.45 -8.16 9.36
C PRO A 8 -1.94 -7.81 9.24
N GLY A 9 -2.59 -8.34 8.22
CA GLY A 9 -4.01 -8.10 7.99
C GLY A 9 -4.33 -6.85 7.19
N GLU A 10 -3.36 -5.98 6.94
CA GLU A 10 -3.59 -4.81 6.10
C GLU A 10 -3.62 -5.19 4.62
N SER A 11 -4.38 -4.42 3.85
CA SER A 11 -4.43 -4.56 2.40
C SER A 11 -4.13 -3.21 1.77
N VAL A 12 -3.85 -3.21 0.46
CA VAL A 12 -3.64 -1.95 -0.24
C VAL A 12 -4.91 -1.09 -0.20
N PHE A 13 -6.10 -1.72 -0.17
CA PHE A 13 -7.35 -1.00 -0.02
C PHE A 13 -7.43 -0.26 1.30
N SER A 14 -7.11 -0.94 2.41
CA SER A 14 -7.17 -0.32 3.73
C SER A 14 -6.18 0.83 3.84
N ILE A 15 -5.00 0.67 3.26
CA ILE A 15 -3.97 1.71 3.29
C ILE A 15 -4.38 2.90 2.43
N ALA A 16 -4.96 2.65 1.27
CA ALA A 16 -5.45 3.72 0.41
C ALA A 16 -6.52 4.56 1.11
N ARG A 17 -7.42 3.90 1.84
CA ARG A 17 -8.46 4.59 2.60
C ARG A 17 -7.87 5.38 3.76
N LEU A 18 -6.89 4.80 4.44
CA LEU A 18 -6.25 5.44 5.58
C LEU A 18 -5.62 6.79 5.19
N TYR A 19 -4.98 6.85 4.04
CA TYR A 19 -4.29 8.05 3.57
C TYR A 19 -5.10 8.85 2.56
N ASP A 20 -6.30 8.38 2.21
CA ASP A 20 -7.19 9.05 1.26
C ASP A 20 -6.51 9.31 -0.09
N VAL A 21 -5.91 8.27 -0.64
CA VAL A 21 -5.26 8.33 -1.95
C VAL A 21 -5.85 7.26 -2.88
N PRO A 22 -5.82 7.49 -4.20
CA PRO A 22 -6.29 6.48 -5.15
C PRO A 22 -5.45 5.20 -5.06
N LEU A 23 -6.14 4.06 -5.11
CA LEU A 23 -5.51 2.75 -5.05
C LEU A 23 -4.42 2.58 -6.12
N GLU A 24 -4.73 2.98 -7.33
CA GLU A 24 -3.81 2.83 -8.46
C GLU A 24 -2.53 3.60 -8.24
N ARG A 25 -2.61 4.70 -7.51
CA ARG A 25 -1.43 5.50 -7.22
C ARG A 25 -0.47 4.79 -6.29
N ILE A 26 -1.02 4.09 -5.29
CA ILE A 26 -0.18 3.31 -4.37
C ILE A 26 0.50 2.18 -5.13
N ILE A 27 -0.24 1.49 -5.97
CA ILE A 27 0.30 0.39 -6.77
C ILE A 27 1.41 0.89 -7.70
N SER A 28 1.15 1.99 -8.39
CA SER A 28 2.11 2.55 -9.34
C SER A 28 3.37 3.07 -8.65
N ASP A 29 3.20 3.85 -7.58
CA ASP A 29 4.33 4.48 -6.90
C ASP A 29 5.25 3.47 -6.22
N ASN A 30 4.74 2.29 -5.89
CA ASN A 30 5.48 1.26 -5.17
C ASN A 30 5.79 0.04 -6.04
N GLU A 31 5.47 0.10 -7.33
CA GLU A 31 5.71 -0.99 -8.27
C GLU A 31 5.11 -2.30 -7.78
N LEU A 32 3.90 -2.24 -7.23
CA LEU A 32 3.21 -3.40 -6.70
C LEU A 32 2.59 -4.23 -7.82
N PRO A 33 2.37 -5.54 -7.58
CA PRO A 33 1.59 -6.35 -8.53
C PRO A 33 0.19 -5.77 -8.72
N ALA A 34 -0.42 -6.07 -9.86
CA ALA A 34 -1.75 -5.55 -10.19
C ALA A 34 -2.81 -5.96 -9.16
N ASP A 35 -2.61 -7.11 -8.49
CA ASP A 35 -3.52 -7.59 -7.46
C ASP A 35 -3.32 -6.90 -6.11
N GLY A 36 -2.33 -6.01 -6.01
CA GLY A 36 -2.10 -5.26 -4.79
C GLY A 36 -1.56 -6.07 -3.63
N ARG A 37 -0.95 -7.22 -3.89
CA ARG A 37 -0.45 -8.10 -2.85
C ARG A 37 0.61 -7.40 -2.00
N LEU A 38 0.45 -7.51 -0.68
CA LEU A 38 1.38 -6.94 0.29
C LEU A 38 1.91 -8.01 1.23
N VAL A 39 3.11 -7.76 1.76
CA VAL A 39 3.74 -8.63 2.75
C VAL A 39 3.92 -7.83 4.03
N PRO A 40 3.57 -8.38 5.21
CA PRO A 40 3.82 -7.69 6.48
C PRO A 40 5.29 -7.30 6.62
N GLY A 41 5.54 -6.06 7.05
CA GLY A 41 6.88 -5.51 7.14
C GLY A 41 7.35 -4.77 5.90
N GLN A 42 6.62 -4.88 4.80
CA GLN A 42 6.95 -4.16 3.57
C GLN A 42 6.75 -2.66 3.75
N ALA A 43 7.70 -1.86 3.27
CA ALA A 43 7.59 -0.41 3.33
C ALA A 43 6.96 0.12 2.05
N LEU A 44 5.97 0.99 2.19
CA LEU A 44 5.31 1.67 1.07
C LEU A 44 5.59 3.16 1.12
N VAL A 45 5.80 3.71 -0.04
CA VAL A 45 6.02 5.16 -0.18
C VAL A 45 4.72 5.93 -0.20
#